data_483a77eb447ed815057b7ad47cfd356b
#
_entry.id   483a77eb447ed815057b7ad47cfd356b
#
_cell.length_a   1.000
_cell.length_b   1.000
_cell.length_c   1.000
_cell.angle_alpha   90.00
_cell.angle_beta   90.00
_cell.angle_gamma   90.00
#
_symmetry.space_group_name_H-M   'P 1'
#
loop_
_entity.id
_entity.type
_entity.pdbx_description
1 polymer ?
#
loop_
_entity_poly.entity_id
_entity_poly.type
_entity_poly.pdbx_seq_one_letter_code
_entity_poly.pdbx_strand_id
1 'polypeptide(L)'
;CLVLLPPEKLGESNPWSHLQPTGAGMINYHLAPEIFVSQGTAGSIVEKWVNDRGGVGGIHHLAYQVESVADKMKEWQEKGFAEFTTLKPLTCPGLVQVFSKPSQLTGVIYEFIEREKHGFCQENVKDLMNSTKDI
;
A
#
# COMPACT_ATOMS: atom_id res chain seq x y z
N CYS A 1 -3.47 0.27 11.60
CA CYS A 1 -3.46 1.10 10.39
C CYS A 1 -4.56 2.16 10.46
N LEU A 2 -4.22 3.41 10.23
CA LEU A 2 -5.16 4.53 10.15
C LEU A 2 -5.41 4.83 8.67
N VAL A 3 -6.68 4.93 8.28
CA VAL A 3 -7.06 5.23 6.90
C VAL A 3 -7.65 6.63 6.83
N LEU A 4 -7.11 7.46 5.95
CA LEU A 4 -7.64 8.78 5.64
C LEU A 4 -8.37 8.71 4.29
N LEU A 5 -9.68 8.85 4.32
CA LEU A 5 -10.53 8.78 3.13
C LEU A 5 -10.96 10.17 2.67
N PRO A 6 -11.21 10.34 1.37
CA PRO A 6 -11.90 11.53 0.87
C PRO A 6 -13.26 11.73 1.58
N PRO A 7 -13.72 12.97 1.80
CA PRO A 7 -14.97 13.24 2.49
C PRO A 7 -16.19 12.54 1.91
N GLU A 8 -16.26 12.39 0.61
CA GLU A 8 -17.35 11.71 -0.10
C GLU A 8 -17.44 10.22 0.21
N LYS A 9 -16.39 9.63 0.77
CA LYS A 9 -16.33 8.20 1.12
C LYS A 9 -16.55 7.92 2.60
N LEU A 10 -16.72 8.91 3.42
CA LEU A 10 -16.88 8.74 4.88
C LEU A 10 -18.15 7.98 5.28
N GLY A 11 -19.18 7.97 4.44
CA GLY A 11 -20.41 7.20 4.66
C GLY A 11 -20.40 5.77 4.14
N GLU A 12 -19.36 5.39 3.42
CA GLU A 12 -19.27 4.04 2.85
C GLU A 12 -18.93 3.00 3.91
N SER A 13 -19.55 1.83 3.79
CA SER A 13 -19.15 0.68 4.61
C SER A 13 -17.74 0.25 4.24
N ASN A 14 -16.82 0.41 5.16
CA ASN A 14 -15.41 0.09 4.98
C ASN A 14 -14.94 -0.71 6.20
N PRO A 15 -14.21 -1.83 6.03
CA PRO A 15 -13.65 -2.59 7.15
C PRO A 15 -12.78 -1.76 8.10
N TRP A 16 -12.25 -0.65 7.60
CA TRP A 16 -11.42 0.29 8.34
C TRP A 16 -12.17 1.54 8.83
N SER A 17 -13.49 1.55 8.74
CA SER A 17 -14.31 2.71 9.07
C SER A 17 -14.10 3.23 10.51
N HIS A 18 -13.80 2.33 11.45
CA HIS A 18 -13.47 2.69 12.83
C HIS A 18 -12.16 3.48 12.99
N LEU A 19 -11.33 3.50 11.95
CA LEU A 19 -10.08 4.24 11.91
C LEU A 19 -10.20 5.55 11.12
N GLN A 20 -11.38 5.84 10.57
CA GLN A 20 -11.59 7.07 9.82
C GLN A 20 -11.46 8.28 10.73
N PRO A 21 -10.80 9.34 10.27
CA PRO A 21 -10.74 10.58 11.01
C PRO A 21 -12.15 11.18 11.12
N THR A 22 -12.45 11.77 12.24
CA THR A 22 -13.65 12.60 12.37
C THR A 22 -13.53 13.80 11.45
N GLY A 23 -14.60 14.19 10.75
CA GLY A 23 -14.57 15.15 9.66
C GLY A 23 -14.05 16.56 9.96
N ALA A 24 -13.74 16.88 11.23
CA ALA A 24 -13.15 18.15 11.60
C ALA A 24 -11.71 18.25 11.05
N GLY A 25 -11.45 19.23 10.20
CA GLY A 25 -10.14 19.48 9.64
C GLY A 25 -9.80 18.64 8.41
N MET A 26 -10.72 17.87 7.87
CA MET A 26 -10.50 17.16 6.61
C MET A 26 -10.43 18.13 5.43
N ILE A 27 -9.39 17.92 4.63
CA ILE A 27 -9.22 18.62 3.35
C ILE A 27 -10.22 18.03 2.35
N ASN A 28 -10.68 18.84 1.42
CA ASN A 28 -11.53 18.37 0.33
C ASN A 28 -10.70 17.63 -0.72
N TYR A 29 -10.88 16.34 -0.81
CA TYR A 29 -10.10 15.45 -1.67
C TYR A 29 -10.89 14.96 -2.88
N HIS A 30 -11.25 15.81 -3.80
CA HIS A 30 -11.89 15.33 -5.04
C HIS A 30 -11.02 14.39 -5.86
N LEU A 31 -9.72 14.50 -5.76
CA LEU A 31 -8.73 13.72 -6.51
C LEU A 31 -7.59 13.19 -5.65
N ALA A 32 -7.67 13.33 -4.35
CA ALA A 32 -6.60 12.90 -3.46
C ALA A 32 -6.57 11.38 -3.33
N PRO A 33 -5.38 10.80 -3.20
CA PRO A 33 -5.23 9.38 -2.91
C PRO A 33 -5.77 9.04 -1.53
N GLU A 34 -6.15 7.78 -1.33
CA GLU A 34 -6.33 7.22 0.01
C GLU A 34 -4.98 7.18 0.72
N ILE A 35 -4.93 7.62 1.95
CA ILE A 35 -3.71 7.63 2.75
C ILE A 35 -3.87 6.64 3.91
N PHE A 36 -2.98 5.66 3.98
CA PHE A 36 -2.93 4.67 5.04
C PHE A 36 -1.73 4.95 5.93
N VAL A 37 -1.97 5.17 7.21
CA VAL A 37 -0.92 5.35 8.20
C VAL A 37 -0.83 4.10 9.06
N SER A 38 0.32 3.43 9.01
CA SER A 38 0.59 2.24 9.79
C SER A 38 1.53 2.57 10.95
N GLN A 39 1.11 2.21 12.15
CA GLN A 39 1.96 2.25 13.33
C GLN A 39 2.46 0.84 13.65
N GLY A 40 3.76 0.69 13.80
CA GLY A 40 4.36 -0.58 14.18
C GLY A 40 4.10 -0.92 15.65
N THR A 41 3.80 -2.17 15.92
CA THR A 41 3.88 -2.74 17.26
C THR A 41 5.29 -3.27 17.50
N ALA A 42 5.66 -3.48 18.76
CA ALA A 42 6.99 -3.97 19.14
C ALA A 42 7.38 -5.26 18.39
N GLY A 43 8.55 -5.23 17.76
CA GLY A 43 9.09 -6.34 16.95
C GLY A 43 8.46 -6.50 15.56
N SER A 44 7.57 -5.60 15.14
CA SER A 44 6.96 -5.67 13.82
C SER A 44 7.88 -5.19 12.70
N ILE A 45 7.57 -5.61 11.47
CA ILE A 45 8.25 -5.12 10.25
C ILE A 45 8.14 -3.60 10.13
N VAL A 46 6.99 -3.03 10.48
CA VAL A 46 6.75 -1.59 10.44
C VAL A 46 7.64 -0.86 11.43
N GLU A 47 7.77 -1.37 12.67
CA GLU A 47 8.69 -0.79 13.66
C GLU A 47 10.15 -0.86 13.17
N LYS A 48 10.57 -2.01 12.65
CA LYS A 48 11.91 -2.16 12.07
C LYS A 48 12.16 -1.14 10.96
N TRP A 49 11.21 -0.99 10.02
CA TRP A 49 11.31 -0.05 8.92
C TRP A 49 11.50 1.40 9.41
N VAL A 50 10.76 1.80 10.43
CA VAL A 50 10.88 3.12 11.06
C VAL A 50 12.24 3.28 11.77
N ASN A 51 12.65 2.27 12.53
CA ASN A 51 13.94 2.31 13.26
C ASN A 51 15.14 2.37 12.31
N ASP A 52 15.12 1.63 11.22
CA ASP A 52 16.16 1.66 10.18
C ASP A 52 16.29 3.05 9.52
N ARG A 53 15.27 3.90 9.68
CA ARG A 53 15.24 5.31 9.20
C ARG A 53 15.39 6.34 10.32
N GLY A 54 16.04 5.95 11.41
CA GLY A 54 16.33 6.85 12.52
C GLY A 54 15.13 7.17 13.40
N GLY A 55 14.11 6.33 13.41
CA GLY A 55 12.91 6.53 14.22
C GLY A 55 11.89 7.50 13.60
N VAL A 56 12.11 7.91 12.36
CA VAL A 56 11.21 8.84 11.64
C VAL A 56 10.32 8.06 10.69
N GLY A 57 9.03 8.36 10.69
CA GLY A 57 8.09 7.85 9.72
C GLY A 57 8.32 8.41 8.31
N GLY A 58 7.67 7.83 7.33
CA GLY A 58 7.78 8.26 5.94
C GLY A 58 6.88 7.46 5.02
N ILE A 59 6.99 7.70 3.73
CA ILE A 59 6.25 6.94 2.71
C ILE A 59 6.96 5.61 2.50
N HIS A 60 6.24 4.51 2.78
CA HIS A 60 6.71 3.15 2.52
C HIS A 60 6.49 2.78 1.05
N HIS A 61 5.30 2.99 0.54
CA HIS A 61 4.94 2.68 -0.84
C HIS A 61 3.90 3.65 -1.40
N LEU A 62 3.81 3.67 -2.72
CA LEU A 62 2.76 4.33 -3.48
C LEU A 62 2.01 3.28 -4.29
N ALA A 63 0.69 3.19 -4.12
CA ALA A 63 -0.15 2.24 -4.82
C ALA A 63 -0.84 2.88 -6.02
N TYR A 64 -0.80 2.17 -7.15
CA TYR A 64 -1.44 2.56 -8.40
C TYR A 64 -2.48 1.52 -8.81
N GLN A 65 -3.72 1.95 -8.95
CA GLN A 65 -4.76 1.14 -9.55
C GLN A 65 -4.44 0.88 -11.02
N VAL A 66 -4.43 -0.38 -11.42
CA VAL A 66 -4.17 -0.81 -12.79
C VAL A 66 -5.24 -1.79 -13.26
N GLU A 67 -5.38 -1.95 -14.57
CA GLU A 67 -6.34 -2.90 -15.16
C GLU A 67 -5.86 -4.36 -15.02
N SER A 68 -4.55 -4.59 -15.12
CA SER A 68 -3.93 -5.90 -14.94
C SER A 68 -2.60 -5.76 -14.25
N VAL A 69 -2.52 -6.25 -13.03
CA VAL A 69 -1.28 -6.28 -12.24
C VAL A 69 -0.24 -7.18 -12.91
N ALA A 70 -0.67 -8.33 -13.44
CA ALA A 70 0.25 -9.27 -14.10
C ALA A 70 0.89 -8.65 -15.35
N ASP A 71 0.11 -7.97 -16.19
CA ASP A 71 0.63 -7.32 -17.40
C ASP A 71 1.52 -6.14 -17.06
N LYS A 72 1.14 -5.34 -16.05
CA LYS A 72 1.95 -4.21 -15.61
C LYS A 72 3.27 -4.66 -14.99
N MET A 73 3.26 -5.72 -14.22
CA MET A 73 4.48 -6.34 -13.67
C MET A 73 5.41 -6.79 -14.80
N LYS A 74 4.89 -7.50 -15.80
CA LYS A 74 5.64 -7.97 -16.95
C LYS A 74 6.23 -6.80 -17.75
N GLU A 75 5.40 -5.79 -18.05
CA GLU A 75 5.85 -4.58 -18.77
C GLU A 75 7.03 -3.92 -18.07
N TRP A 76 6.96 -3.75 -16.76
CA TRP A 76 8.01 -3.07 -16.00
C TRP A 76 9.29 -3.90 -15.90
N GLN A 77 9.16 -5.23 -15.80
CA GLN A 77 10.32 -6.12 -15.84
C GLN A 77 11.02 -6.08 -17.21
N GLU A 78 10.26 -6.17 -18.31
CA GLU A 78 10.80 -6.14 -19.66
C GLU A 78 11.49 -4.81 -20.01
N LYS A 79 10.96 -3.70 -19.49
CA LYS A 79 11.56 -2.36 -19.66
C LYS A 79 12.70 -2.08 -18.68
N GLY A 80 12.94 -2.95 -17.71
CA GLY A 80 13.97 -2.75 -16.70
C GLY A 80 13.64 -1.60 -15.71
N PHE A 81 12.37 -1.25 -15.54
CA PHE A 81 11.97 -0.17 -14.65
C PHE A 81 11.96 -0.58 -13.18
N ALA A 82 11.61 -1.82 -12.89
CA ALA A 82 11.66 -2.36 -11.54
C ALA A 82 11.79 -3.89 -11.52
N GLU A 83 12.34 -4.39 -10.43
CA GLU A 83 12.18 -5.76 -9.98
C GLU A 83 11.05 -5.82 -8.94
N PHE A 84 10.47 -6.99 -8.73
CA PHE A 84 9.37 -7.18 -7.80
C PHE A 84 9.78 -8.05 -6.61
N THR A 85 9.09 -7.87 -5.48
CA THR A 85 9.37 -8.58 -4.24
C THR A 85 8.88 -10.03 -4.26
N THR A 86 7.92 -10.32 -5.14
CA THR A 86 7.38 -11.67 -5.37
C THR A 86 7.43 -12.03 -6.85
N LEU A 87 7.53 -13.32 -7.16
CA LEU A 87 7.55 -13.81 -8.55
C LEU A 87 6.21 -13.69 -9.26
N LYS A 88 5.13 -13.65 -8.49
CA LYS A 88 3.75 -13.53 -8.99
C LYS A 88 2.99 -12.56 -8.10
N PRO A 89 1.95 -11.90 -8.65
CA PRO A 89 1.04 -11.12 -7.82
C PRO A 89 0.40 -11.96 -6.71
N LEU A 90 0.12 -11.32 -5.58
CA LEU A 90 -0.66 -11.89 -4.48
C LEU A 90 -2.14 -11.65 -4.76
N THR A 91 -2.95 -12.67 -4.57
CA THR A 91 -4.37 -12.65 -4.95
C THR A 91 -5.27 -13.02 -3.79
N CYS A 92 -6.33 -12.24 -3.63
CA CYS A 92 -7.53 -12.56 -2.84
C CYS A 92 -8.76 -12.30 -3.70
N PRO A 93 -9.94 -12.76 -3.32
CA PRO A 93 -11.17 -12.40 -4.03
C PRO A 93 -11.34 -10.88 -4.13
N GLY A 94 -11.41 -10.36 -5.39
CA GLY A 94 -11.55 -8.93 -5.66
C GLY A 94 -10.30 -8.07 -5.43
N LEU A 95 -9.14 -8.69 -5.22
CA LEU A 95 -7.90 -7.97 -4.94
C LEU A 95 -6.68 -8.71 -5.50
N VAL A 96 -5.91 -8.03 -6.32
CA VAL A 96 -4.62 -8.50 -6.82
C VAL A 96 -3.57 -7.42 -6.57
N GLN A 97 -2.43 -7.78 -6.01
CA GLN A 97 -1.41 -6.82 -5.59
C GLN A 97 0.01 -7.35 -5.82
N VAL A 98 0.94 -6.44 -6.06
CA VAL A 98 2.38 -6.73 -6.07
C VAL A 98 3.17 -5.50 -5.65
N PHE A 99 4.25 -5.70 -4.91
CA PHE A 99 5.24 -4.66 -4.60
C PHE A 99 6.46 -4.77 -5.50
N SER A 100 6.91 -3.64 -6.02
CA SER A 100 8.27 -3.54 -6.56
C SER A 100 9.29 -3.62 -5.43
N LYS A 101 10.54 -3.95 -5.75
CA LYS A 101 11.66 -3.59 -4.88
C LYS A 101 11.77 -2.06 -4.79
N PRO A 102 12.39 -1.52 -3.74
CA PRO A 102 12.59 -0.07 -3.64
C PRO A 102 13.29 0.50 -4.86
N SER A 103 12.78 1.61 -5.36
CA SER A 103 13.44 2.36 -6.43
C SER A 103 14.85 2.76 -6.01
N GLN A 104 15.84 2.50 -6.83
CA GLN A 104 17.23 2.91 -6.57
C GLN A 104 17.37 4.45 -6.50
N LEU A 105 16.47 5.16 -7.18
CA LEU A 105 16.50 6.61 -7.23
C LEU A 105 15.85 7.26 -6.00
N THR A 106 14.70 6.74 -5.57
CA THR A 106 13.86 7.40 -4.54
C THR A 106 13.75 6.60 -3.25
N GLY A 107 14.07 5.30 -3.25
CA GLY A 107 13.83 4.39 -2.15
C GLY A 107 12.35 4.01 -1.95
N VAL A 108 11.45 4.54 -2.76
CA VAL A 108 10.01 4.26 -2.66
C VAL A 108 9.69 2.93 -3.32
N ILE A 109 8.82 2.17 -2.70
CA ILE A 109 8.23 0.94 -3.24
C ILE A 109 7.00 1.35 -4.06
N TYR A 110 6.85 0.79 -5.25
CA TYR A 110 5.63 0.94 -6.05
C TYR A 110 4.76 -0.29 -5.87
N GLU A 111 3.48 -0.07 -5.60
CA GLU A 111 2.47 -1.11 -5.58
C GLU A 111 1.62 -1.01 -6.84
N PHE A 112 1.39 -2.12 -7.52
CA PHE A 112 0.31 -2.23 -8.49
C PHE A 112 -0.83 -3.01 -7.88
N ILE A 113 -2.05 -2.50 -8.02
CA ILE A 113 -3.24 -3.05 -7.42
C ILE A 113 -4.40 -3.10 -8.41
N GLU A 114 -5.08 -4.24 -8.47
CA GLU A 114 -6.42 -4.39 -9.01
C GLU A 114 -7.35 -4.57 -7.82
N ARG A 115 -8.31 -3.69 -7.67
CA ARG A 115 -9.23 -3.70 -6.53
C ARG A 115 -10.65 -3.39 -6.99
N GLU A 116 -11.56 -4.31 -6.78
CA GLU A 116 -12.96 -4.15 -7.17
C GLU A 116 -13.74 -3.25 -6.22
N LYS A 117 -13.35 -3.23 -4.94
CA LYS A 117 -14.00 -2.46 -3.87
C LYS A 117 -12.95 -1.84 -2.94
N HIS A 118 -13.37 -0.88 -2.14
CA HIS A 118 -12.52 -0.27 -1.11
C HIS A 118 -12.32 -1.22 0.08
N GLY A 119 -11.54 -2.25 -0.09
CA GLY A 119 -11.26 -3.24 0.94
C GLY A 119 -9.84 -3.74 0.89
N PHE A 120 -9.44 -4.45 1.93
CA PHE A 120 -8.17 -5.12 2.04
C PHE A 120 -8.37 -6.58 2.41
N CYS A 121 -7.52 -7.43 1.86
CA CYS A 121 -7.35 -8.78 2.31
C CYS A 121 -6.20 -8.81 3.32
N GLN A 122 -6.46 -9.19 4.56
CA GLN A 122 -5.43 -9.24 5.61
C GLN A 122 -4.26 -10.15 5.24
N GLU A 123 -4.54 -11.27 4.58
CA GLU A 123 -3.50 -12.20 4.14
C GLU A 123 -2.57 -11.56 3.11
N ASN A 124 -3.12 -10.90 2.09
CA ASN A 124 -2.32 -10.18 1.12
C ASN A 124 -1.48 -9.07 1.77
N VAL A 125 -2.06 -8.27 2.65
CA VAL A 125 -1.32 -7.21 3.36
C VAL A 125 -0.17 -7.80 4.16
N LYS A 126 -0.42 -8.90 4.88
CA LYS A 126 0.62 -9.60 5.64
C LYS A 126 1.74 -10.13 4.75
N ASP A 127 1.39 -10.75 3.64
CA ASP A 127 2.36 -11.34 2.72
C ASP A 127 3.15 -10.28 1.96
N LEU A 128 2.50 -9.18 1.55
CA LEU A 128 3.19 -8.02 0.98
C LEU A 128 4.18 -7.41 1.96
N MET A 129 3.78 -7.19 3.20
CA MET A 129 4.69 -6.66 4.21
C MET A 129 5.84 -7.62 4.49
N ASN A 130 5.58 -8.92 4.57
CA ASN A 130 6.62 -9.93 4.73
C ASN A 130 7.61 -9.94 3.56
N SER A 131 7.15 -9.67 2.34
CA SER A 131 8.02 -9.62 1.16
C SER A 131 9.03 -8.46 1.21
N THR A 132 8.81 -7.49 2.06
CA THR A 132 9.68 -6.30 2.25
C THR A 132 10.55 -6.36 3.49
N LYS A 133 10.50 -7.43 4.27
CA LYS A 133 11.18 -7.52 5.59
C LYS A 133 12.71 -7.38 5.51
N ASP A 134 13.29 -7.78 4.40
CA ASP A 134 14.74 -7.76 4.18
C ASP A 134 15.22 -6.61 3.27
N ILE A 135 14.35 -5.66 3.06
CA ILE A 135 14.62 -4.50 2.20
C ILE A 135 15.08 -3.29 3.03
#